data_1442fd569739b7ff9a579e1c023f539a
#
_entry.id   1442fd569739b7ff9a579e1c023f539a
#
_cell.length_a   1.000
_cell.length_b   1.000
_cell.length_c   1.000
_cell.angle_alpha   90.00
_cell.angle_beta   90.00
_cell.angle_gamma   90.00
#
_symmetry.space_group_name_H-M   'P 1'
#
loop_
_entity.id
_entity.type
_entity.pdbx_description
1 polymer ?
#
loop_
_entity_poly.entity_id
_entity_poly.type
_entity_poly.pdbx_seq_one_letter_code
_entity_poly.pdbx_strand_id
1 'polypeptide(L)'
;MAKVIGIDLGTTNSCVAVMEGGEPVVITNQEGARTTPSVVGFAKNGERLVGQLAKRQAVSNPENTIISIKRHMGTDYKVNVEGKAYTPQEISAMILQKIKSDAEAYLGETVSQAVITVPAYFTDSQRQATKDAGAIAGLEVLRIINEPTAAALAYGVDKDEDGKILVFDLGGGTFDVSILELGDGVFEVLATSGNNHLGGDDFDQRIMNYLIEEFKKETGIDLSNDKLADQRLKEAAEKAKIELSGVASTNINLPFITADATGPKHLDVTLTRAKFDELTADLVQATIEPTRKAMSDADLKASDIDKVLLVGGSTRIPAVQEAIKRELGKEPTKNVNPDECVAIGAAIQGGVLVGEVKDVLLLDVTPLSLGIETMGGVFTRIIDRNTTIPTSKSQVFSTAADNQPSVDIHVLQGEREFAADNKTLGRFNLDGIPAAPRGVPQIEVTFDIDANGIVHVKAKDLGTQKEQKITITSSSGLQQEEIDRMVKEAEAHAAEDKAKKEELDVKNNADSLVYQAEKALKDLEGKGDAALMKEVEEAKDKLKKSIESGNIEDIKKDSEALTAPLHKLAEQMYAAAQQAQQAAGEAGADNSAKSDDNVVDADYTVVDDEKK
;
A
#
# COMPACT_ATOMS: atom_id res chain seq x y z
N MET A 1 2.90 5.80 -34.40
CA MET A 1 2.28 5.96 -33.08
C MET A 1 3.36 6.49 -32.15
N ALA A 2 3.02 7.32 -31.17
CA ALA A 2 4.03 7.76 -30.19
C ALA A 2 4.58 6.54 -29.46
N LYS A 3 5.91 6.45 -29.34
CA LYS A 3 6.56 5.36 -28.61
C LYS A 3 6.32 5.51 -27.11
N VAL A 4 5.95 4.42 -26.46
CA VAL A 4 5.81 4.32 -25.00
C VAL A 4 7.07 3.66 -24.46
N ILE A 5 7.74 4.30 -23.51
CA ILE A 5 8.91 3.72 -22.85
C ILE A 5 8.51 3.08 -21.52
N GLY A 6 9.15 1.96 -21.18
CA GLY A 6 9.06 1.33 -19.87
C GLY A 6 10.24 1.75 -19.02
N ILE A 7 9.98 2.29 -17.84
CA ILE A 7 11.02 2.80 -16.94
C ILE A 7 10.98 2.04 -15.62
N ASP A 8 12.10 1.41 -15.27
CA ASP A 8 12.41 1.03 -13.91
C ASP A 8 13.06 2.22 -13.20
N LEU A 9 12.32 2.87 -12.32
CA LEU A 9 12.83 3.96 -11.49
C LEU A 9 13.39 3.40 -10.17
N GLY A 10 14.56 2.77 -10.23
CA GLY A 10 15.18 2.10 -9.09
C GLY A 10 15.78 3.06 -8.05
N THR A 11 16.00 2.57 -6.82
CA THR A 11 16.63 3.35 -5.73
C THR A 11 18.06 3.73 -6.04
N THR A 12 18.85 2.79 -6.56
CA THR A 12 20.28 2.97 -6.85
C THR A 12 20.53 3.20 -8.33
N ASN A 13 19.92 2.41 -9.19
CA ASN A 13 20.03 2.52 -10.64
C ASN A 13 18.63 2.46 -11.27
N SER A 14 18.44 3.19 -12.35
CA SER A 14 17.24 3.16 -13.19
C SER A 14 17.57 2.55 -14.55
N CYS A 15 16.58 1.94 -15.17
CA CYS A 15 16.69 1.31 -16.49
C CYS A 15 15.51 1.72 -17.36
N VAL A 16 15.72 1.76 -18.69
CA VAL A 16 14.65 2.09 -19.64
C VAL A 16 14.66 1.12 -20.80
N ALA A 17 13.47 0.72 -21.24
CA ALA A 17 13.27 -0.15 -22.40
C ALA A 17 12.11 0.37 -23.25
N VAL A 18 12.06 -0.13 -24.49
CA VAL A 18 11.01 0.21 -25.47
C VAL A 18 10.67 -1.03 -26.31
N MET A 19 9.46 -1.07 -26.85
CA MET A 19 9.09 -2.09 -27.83
C MET A 19 9.60 -1.69 -29.22
N GLU A 20 10.41 -2.56 -29.85
CA GLU A 20 10.92 -2.39 -31.22
C GLU A 20 10.71 -3.69 -32.00
N GLY A 21 9.97 -3.61 -33.11
CA GLY A 21 9.73 -4.79 -33.96
C GLY A 21 8.98 -5.95 -33.28
N GLY A 22 8.24 -5.66 -32.21
CA GLY A 22 7.52 -6.67 -31.43
C GLY A 22 8.31 -7.21 -30.22
N GLU A 23 9.58 -6.83 -30.07
CA GLU A 23 10.46 -7.29 -29.00
C GLU A 23 10.82 -6.12 -28.04
N PRO A 24 10.98 -6.37 -26.74
CA PRO A 24 11.43 -5.36 -25.81
C PRO A 24 12.94 -5.15 -25.89
N VAL A 25 13.38 -3.91 -26.05
CA VAL A 25 14.80 -3.53 -26.17
C VAL A 25 15.17 -2.58 -25.06
N VAL A 26 16.24 -2.88 -24.30
CA VAL A 26 16.80 -1.97 -23.32
C VAL A 26 17.60 -0.88 -24.01
N ILE A 27 17.23 0.37 -23.73
CA ILE A 27 17.89 1.56 -24.28
C ILE A 27 19.21 1.80 -23.55
N THR A 28 20.29 1.95 -24.30
CA THR A 28 21.59 2.42 -23.78
C THR A 28 21.55 3.94 -23.59
N ASN A 29 22.02 4.42 -22.44
CA ASN A 29 22.14 5.85 -22.20
C ASN A 29 23.29 6.49 -23.01
N GLN A 30 23.38 7.82 -22.99
CA GLN A 30 24.41 8.56 -23.74
C GLN A 30 25.84 8.25 -23.27
N GLU A 31 26.01 7.72 -22.07
CA GLU A 31 27.29 7.26 -21.52
C GLU A 31 27.64 5.81 -21.95
N GLY A 32 26.79 5.16 -22.73
CA GLY A 32 26.97 3.80 -23.24
C GLY A 32 26.60 2.68 -22.26
N ALA A 33 25.96 3.01 -21.14
CA ALA A 33 25.52 2.04 -20.14
C ALA A 33 24.03 1.68 -20.33
N ARG A 34 23.64 0.46 -19.91
CA ARG A 34 22.26 -0.03 -19.96
C ARG A 34 21.43 0.39 -18.74
N THR A 35 22.09 0.85 -17.68
CA THR A 35 21.47 1.42 -16.49
C THR A 35 22.05 2.80 -16.20
N THR A 36 21.25 3.66 -15.58
CA THR A 36 21.60 5.01 -15.19
C THR A 36 21.55 5.12 -13.66
N PRO A 37 22.65 5.50 -12.98
CA PRO A 37 22.59 5.74 -11.53
C PRO A 37 21.49 6.74 -11.16
N SER A 38 20.68 6.41 -10.18
CA SER A 38 19.59 7.27 -9.66
C SER A 38 20.16 8.34 -8.73
N VAL A 39 21.10 9.15 -9.26
CA VAL A 39 21.85 10.15 -8.53
C VAL A 39 21.69 11.50 -9.22
N VAL A 40 21.41 12.54 -8.42
CA VAL A 40 21.33 13.94 -8.87
C VAL A 40 22.38 14.77 -8.12
N GLY A 41 23.16 15.53 -8.84
CA GLY A 41 24.18 16.42 -8.29
C GLY A 41 24.00 17.85 -8.78
N PHE A 42 24.38 18.81 -7.94
CA PHE A 42 24.44 20.22 -8.30
C PHE A 42 25.89 20.67 -8.23
N ALA A 43 26.46 21.01 -9.38
CA ALA A 43 27.83 21.47 -9.47
C ALA A 43 27.97 22.91 -8.97
N LYS A 44 29.17 23.31 -8.55
CA LYS A 44 29.44 24.65 -8.01
C LYS A 44 29.12 25.82 -8.98
N ASN A 45 29.00 25.54 -10.27
CA ASN A 45 28.57 26.50 -11.30
C ASN A 45 27.07 26.57 -11.47
N GLY A 46 26.27 25.86 -10.65
CA GLY A 46 24.81 25.76 -10.74
C GLY A 46 24.31 24.74 -11.77
N GLU A 47 25.19 24.01 -12.44
CA GLU A 47 24.82 22.97 -13.39
C GLU A 47 24.26 21.75 -12.67
N ARG A 48 23.14 21.22 -13.19
CA ARG A 48 22.53 19.99 -12.69
C ARG A 48 23.13 18.78 -13.41
N LEU A 49 23.70 17.88 -12.66
CA LEU A 49 24.23 16.60 -13.11
C LEU A 49 23.28 15.47 -12.73
N VAL A 50 23.13 14.48 -13.59
CA VAL A 50 22.31 13.29 -13.32
C VAL A 50 23.06 12.04 -13.78
N GLY A 51 22.84 10.93 -13.09
CA GLY A 51 23.41 9.64 -13.46
C GLY A 51 24.90 9.54 -13.09
N GLN A 52 25.69 9.01 -14.00
CA GLN A 52 27.11 8.71 -13.75
C GLN A 52 27.95 9.96 -13.44
N LEU A 53 27.63 11.10 -14.05
CA LEU A 53 28.32 12.37 -13.77
C LEU A 53 28.07 12.84 -12.34
N ALA A 54 26.82 12.76 -11.88
CA ALA A 54 26.46 13.07 -10.49
C ALA A 54 27.11 12.08 -9.51
N LYS A 55 27.12 10.78 -9.80
CA LYS A 55 27.76 9.76 -8.96
C LYS A 55 29.27 10.03 -8.81
N ARG A 56 29.96 10.46 -9.88
CA ARG A 56 31.40 10.79 -9.81
C ARG A 56 31.71 12.01 -8.95
N GLN A 57 30.80 13.01 -8.91
CA GLN A 57 31.06 14.18 -8.07
C GLN A 57 30.76 13.95 -6.58
N ALA A 58 30.04 12.87 -6.23
CA ALA A 58 29.62 12.59 -4.85
C ALA A 58 30.78 12.61 -3.85
N VAL A 59 31.95 12.11 -4.24
CA VAL A 59 33.18 12.12 -3.42
C VAL A 59 33.70 13.55 -3.12
N SER A 60 33.57 14.46 -4.08
CA SER A 60 34.11 15.83 -3.94
C SER A 60 33.07 16.87 -3.54
N ASN A 61 31.79 16.53 -3.66
CA ASN A 61 30.67 17.42 -3.38
C ASN A 61 29.47 16.66 -2.80
N PRO A 62 29.64 15.92 -1.68
CA PRO A 62 28.62 15.06 -1.12
C PRO A 62 27.37 15.84 -0.67
N GLU A 63 27.53 17.08 -0.17
CA GLU A 63 26.41 17.90 0.33
C GLU A 63 25.43 18.31 -0.77
N ASN A 64 25.90 18.41 -2.02
CA ASN A 64 25.08 18.78 -3.18
C ASN A 64 24.86 17.59 -4.12
N THR A 65 25.00 16.35 -3.62
CA THR A 65 24.76 15.13 -4.39
C THR A 65 23.77 14.26 -3.65
N ILE A 66 22.61 14.03 -4.30
CA ILE A 66 21.47 13.34 -3.74
C ILE A 66 21.45 11.91 -4.29
N ILE A 67 21.44 10.93 -3.38
CA ILE A 67 21.38 9.49 -3.66
C ILE A 67 20.19 8.87 -2.92
N SER A 68 19.70 7.74 -3.39
CA SER A 68 18.64 6.93 -2.74
C SER A 68 17.35 7.70 -2.43
N ILE A 69 17.01 8.74 -3.22
CA ILE A 69 15.86 9.62 -2.96
C ILE A 69 14.53 8.85 -2.98
N LYS A 70 14.45 7.71 -3.69
CA LYS A 70 13.25 6.88 -3.77
C LYS A 70 12.77 6.41 -2.40
N ARG A 71 13.67 6.23 -1.42
CA ARG A 71 13.32 5.88 -0.02
C ARG A 71 12.48 6.94 0.70
N HIS A 72 12.44 8.16 0.17
CA HIS A 72 11.67 9.29 0.72
C HIS A 72 10.42 9.65 -0.09
N MET A 73 10.10 8.87 -1.14
CA MET A 73 8.90 9.11 -1.96
C MET A 73 7.64 9.04 -1.11
N GLY A 74 6.70 9.95 -1.38
CA GLY A 74 5.43 10.02 -0.66
C GLY A 74 5.51 10.59 0.76
N THR A 75 6.67 11.15 1.17
CA THR A 75 6.85 11.82 2.46
C THR A 75 7.04 13.33 2.29
N ASP A 76 7.04 14.08 3.39
CA ASP A 76 7.31 15.51 3.46
C ASP A 76 8.82 15.85 3.51
N TYR A 77 9.68 14.85 3.32
CA TYR A 77 11.13 15.02 3.27
C TYR A 77 11.54 16.05 2.21
N LYS A 78 12.53 16.87 2.54
CA LYS A 78 13.08 17.89 1.63
C LYS A 78 14.60 17.87 1.65
N VAL A 79 15.19 17.90 0.46
CA VAL A 79 16.63 18.08 0.28
C VAL A 79 16.89 19.57 0.07
N ASN A 80 17.77 20.15 0.89
CA ASN A 80 18.18 21.53 0.75
C ASN A 80 19.52 21.60 0.00
N VAL A 81 19.52 22.24 -1.16
CA VAL A 81 20.71 22.47 -1.97
C VAL A 81 20.80 23.97 -2.25
N GLU A 82 21.89 24.60 -1.81
CA GLU A 82 22.17 26.04 -2.05
C GLU A 82 20.99 26.97 -1.70
N GLY A 83 20.26 26.66 -0.60
CA GLY A 83 19.15 27.45 -0.10
C GLY A 83 17.81 27.16 -0.80
N LYS A 84 17.75 26.25 -1.76
CA LYS A 84 16.52 25.77 -2.37
C LYS A 84 16.17 24.38 -1.84
N ALA A 85 14.91 24.22 -1.41
CA ALA A 85 14.36 22.95 -0.95
C ALA A 85 13.71 22.20 -2.12
N TYR A 86 14.08 20.94 -2.31
CA TYR A 86 13.53 20.03 -3.31
C TYR A 86 12.78 18.89 -2.65
N THR A 87 11.64 18.51 -3.21
CA THR A 87 10.89 17.33 -2.81
C THR A 87 11.48 16.06 -3.45
N PRO A 88 11.20 14.86 -2.92
CA PRO A 88 11.60 13.60 -3.56
C PRO A 88 11.07 13.46 -4.99
N GLN A 89 9.86 13.96 -5.27
CA GLN A 89 9.27 13.97 -6.60
C GLN A 89 10.08 14.84 -7.59
N GLU A 90 10.52 16.02 -7.17
CA GLU A 90 11.33 16.91 -8.03
C GLU A 90 12.70 16.29 -8.34
N ILE A 91 13.35 15.65 -7.36
CA ILE A 91 14.64 14.97 -7.59
C ILE A 91 14.43 13.74 -8.49
N SER A 92 13.40 12.95 -8.27
CA SER A 92 13.06 11.80 -9.12
C SER A 92 12.71 12.24 -10.54
N ALA A 93 12.02 13.37 -10.70
CA ALA A 93 11.73 13.95 -12.01
C ALA A 93 12.99 14.32 -12.79
N MET A 94 14.05 14.78 -12.11
CA MET A 94 15.34 15.06 -12.77
C MET A 94 15.99 13.79 -13.34
N ILE A 95 15.85 12.65 -12.63
CA ILE A 95 16.29 11.34 -13.11
C ILE A 95 15.47 10.94 -14.34
N LEU A 96 14.14 11.06 -14.25
CA LEU A 96 13.22 10.73 -15.35
C LEU A 96 13.45 11.62 -16.58
N GLN A 97 13.79 12.90 -16.40
CA GLN A 97 14.16 13.80 -17.51
C GLN A 97 15.43 13.34 -18.24
N LYS A 98 16.45 12.87 -17.50
CA LYS A 98 17.66 12.28 -18.11
C LYS A 98 17.31 11.03 -18.90
N ILE A 99 16.54 10.12 -18.32
CA ILE A 99 16.10 8.88 -18.97
C ILE A 99 15.28 9.18 -20.23
N LYS A 100 14.36 10.15 -20.18
CA LYS A 100 13.60 10.63 -21.34
C LYS A 100 14.54 11.15 -22.43
N SER A 101 15.49 12.00 -22.07
CA SER A 101 16.47 12.55 -23.03
C SER A 101 17.33 11.45 -23.67
N ASP A 102 17.74 10.43 -22.91
CA ASP A 102 18.47 9.29 -23.43
C ASP A 102 17.63 8.47 -24.40
N ALA A 103 16.35 8.26 -24.07
CA ALA A 103 15.41 7.55 -24.92
C ALA A 103 15.14 8.32 -26.22
N GLU A 104 14.94 9.65 -26.16
CA GLU A 104 14.76 10.50 -27.33
C GLU A 104 15.99 10.51 -28.24
N ALA A 105 17.20 10.53 -27.66
CA ALA A 105 18.44 10.45 -28.40
C ALA A 105 18.62 9.10 -29.11
N TYR A 106 18.21 8.01 -28.45
CA TYR A 106 18.26 6.66 -29.02
C TYR A 106 17.24 6.47 -30.15
N LEU A 107 15.99 6.90 -29.92
CA LEU A 107 14.88 6.71 -30.87
C LEU A 107 14.89 7.71 -32.02
N GLY A 108 15.54 8.86 -31.86
CA GLY A 108 15.51 9.95 -32.85
C GLY A 108 14.16 10.68 -32.95
N GLU A 109 13.26 10.49 -31.97
CA GLU A 109 11.94 11.11 -31.88
C GLU A 109 11.59 11.50 -30.45
N THR A 110 10.58 12.37 -30.29
CA THR A 110 10.11 12.82 -28.97
C THR A 110 9.37 11.73 -28.25
N VAL A 111 9.65 11.56 -26.97
CA VAL A 111 8.99 10.62 -26.06
C VAL A 111 8.10 11.40 -25.10
N SER A 112 6.79 11.13 -25.15
CA SER A 112 5.80 11.80 -24.30
C SER A 112 5.09 10.85 -23.31
N GLN A 113 5.19 9.53 -23.50
CA GLN A 113 4.42 8.55 -22.73
C GLN A 113 5.33 7.50 -22.10
N ALA A 114 5.00 7.09 -20.89
CA ALA A 114 5.76 6.08 -20.15
C ALA A 114 4.87 5.19 -19.28
N VAL A 115 5.35 3.96 -19.06
CA VAL A 115 4.98 3.10 -17.93
C VAL A 115 6.13 3.16 -16.93
N ILE A 116 5.84 3.46 -15.66
CA ILE A 116 6.87 3.58 -14.61
C ILE A 116 6.61 2.53 -13.54
N THR A 117 7.67 1.88 -13.05
CA THR A 117 7.56 0.86 -12.02
C THR A 117 7.70 1.41 -10.61
N VAL A 118 7.08 0.71 -9.68
CA VAL A 118 7.19 0.97 -8.24
C VAL A 118 7.31 -0.37 -7.50
N PRO A 119 7.93 -0.40 -6.31
CA PRO A 119 7.85 -1.55 -5.42
C PRO A 119 6.38 -1.98 -5.20
N ALA A 120 6.13 -3.29 -5.13
CA ALA A 120 4.78 -3.82 -4.97
C ALA A 120 4.14 -3.33 -3.66
N TYR A 121 4.95 -3.14 -2.64
CA TYR A 121 4.53 -2.72 -1.31
C TYR A 121 4.50 -1.18 -1.12
N PHE A 122 4.66 -0.41 -2.20
CA PHE A 122 4.47 1.05 -2.14
C PHE A 122 3.04 1.40 -1.76
N THR A 123 2.91 2.35 -0.83
CA THR A 123 1.62 2.94 -0.46
C THR A 123 1.05 3.77 -1.60
N ASP A 124 -0.24 4.07 -1.53
CA ASP A 124 -0.92 4.96 -2.47
C ASP A 124 -0.21 6.32 -2.62
N SER A 125 0.25 6.91 -1.50
CA SER A 125 1.02 8.15 -1.50
C SER A 125 2.33 8.06 -2.29
N GLN A 126 3.05 6.94 -2.18
CA GLN A 126 4.31 6.72 -2.88
C GLN A 126 4.07 6.48 -4.37
N ARG A 127 2.99 5.79 -4.74
CA ARG A 127 2.54 5.59 -6.13
C ARG A 127 2.16 6.91 -6.79
N GLN A 128 1.36 7.73 -6.11
CA GLN A 128 0.98 9.05 -6.60
C GLN A 128 2.20 9.97 -6.75
N ALA A 129 3.10 9.98 -5.77
CA ALA A 129 4.34 10.76 -5.85
C ALA A 129 5.23 10.34 -7.03
N THR A 130 5.26 9.05 -7.37
CA THR A 130 5.97 8.54 -8.56
C THR A 130 5.29 9.00 -9.85
N LYS A 131 3.96 8.97 -9.91
CA LYS A 131 3.19 9.49 -11.04
C LYS A 131 3.41 10.99 -11.24
N ASP A 132 3.44 11.76 -10.14
CA ASP A 132 3.71 13.19 -10.15
C ASP A 132 5.13 13.48 -10.65
N ALA A 133 6.12 12.70 -10.24
CA ALA A 133 7.50 12.82 -10.74
C ALA A 133 7.56 12.62 -12.26
N GLY A 134 6.82 11.66 -12.81
CA GLY A 134 6.65 11.47 -14.26
C GLY A 134 6.07 12.70 -14.95
N ALA A 135 4.99 13.27 -14.40
CA ALA A 135 4.36 14.48 -14.93
C ALA A 135 5.31 15.69 -14.89
N ILE A 136 6.05 15.89 -13.80
CA ILE A 136 7.07 16.95 -13.67
C ILE A 136 8.20 16.75 -14.71
N ALA A 137 8.53 15.50 -15.05
CA ALA A 137 9.51 15.19 -16.09
C ALA A 137 8.98 15.42 -17.52
N GLY A 138 7.71 15.77 -17.68
CA GLY A 138 7.06 15.95 -18.98
C GLY A 138 6.71 14.64 -19.67
N LEU A 139 6.36 13.62 -18.85
CA LEU A 139 5.87 12.32 -19.30
C LEU A 139 4.40 12.14 -18.89
N GLU A 140 3.55 11.74 -19.82
CA GLU A 140 2.25 11.17 -19.50
C GLU A 140 2.45 9.74 -18.98
N VAL A 141 2.20 9.54 -17.70
CA VAL A 141 2.32 8.21 -17.08
C VAL A 141 1.04 7.43 -17.36
N LEU A 142 1.09 6.55 -18.34
CA LEU A 142 -0.05 5.72 -18.76
C LEU A 142 -0.43 4.71 -17.68
N ARG A 143 0.58 4.15 -16.99
CA ARG A 143 0.40 3.18 -15.91
C ARG A 143 1.57 3.21 -14.93
N ILE A 144 1.25 3.05 -13.65
CA ILE A 144 2.19 2.60 -12.61
C ILE A 144 2.03 1.08 -12.49
N ILE A 145 3.13 0.33 -12.55
CA ILE A 145 3.15 -1.14 -12.46
C ILE A 145 4.12 -1.57 -11.35
N ASN A 146 3.78 -2.64 -10.64
CA ASN A 146 4.67 -3.20 -9.62
C ASN A 146 5.93 -3.85 -10.22
N GLU A 147 7.08 -3.62 -9.61
CA GLU A 147 8.39 -4.16 -10.05
C GLU A 147 8.38 -5.67 -10.21
N PRO A 148 7.93 -6.49 -9.22
CA PRO A 148 7.89 -7.94 -9.38
C PRO A 148 6.90 -8.40 -10.47
N THR A 149 5.83 -7.65 -10.66
CA THR A 149 4.86 -7.95 -11.73
C THR A 149 5.46 -7.67 -13.12
N ALA A 150 6.17 -6.56 -13.26
CA ALA A 150 6.92 -6.26 -14.50
C ALA A 150 7.98 -7.34 -14.77
N ALA A 151 8.72 -7.77 -13.75
CA ALA A 151 9.70 -8.86 -13.91
C ALA A 151 9.07 -10.18 -14.35
N ALA A 152 7.88 -10.52 -13.82
CA ALA A 152 7.13 -11.69 -14.25
C ALA A 152 6.68 -11.58 -15.72
N LEU A 153 6.23 -10.41 -16.17
CA LEU A 153 5.92 -10.15 -17.58
C LEU A 153 7.14 -10.38 -18.48
N ALA A 154 8.29 -9.82 -18.11
CA ALA A 154 9.53 -10.01 -18.86
C ALA A 154 9.98 -11.49 -18.93
N TYR A 155 9.65 -12.28 -17.90
CA TYR A 155 9.95 -13.70 -17.89
C TYR A 155 8.97 -14.53 -18.72
N GLY A 156 7.67 -14.22 -18.64
CA GLY A 156 6.60 -15.12 -19.09
C GLY A 156 5.99 -14.79 -20.44
N VAL A 157 6.25 -13.59 -21.02
CA VAL A 157 5.57 -13.14 -22.24
C VAL A 157 5.77 -14.09 -23.46
N ASP A 158 6.91 -14.79 -23.50
CA ASP A 158 7.26 -15.72 -24.59
C ASP A 158 7.07 -17.20 -24.20
N LYS A 159 6.42 -17.49 -23.08
CA LYS A 159 6.30 -18.86 -22.57
C LYS A 159 4.84 -19.26 -22.44
N ASP A 160 4.49 -20.33 -23.13
CA ASP A 160 3.19 -21.01 -22.99
C ASP A 160 3.16 -21.95 -21.77
N GLU A 161 3.91 -21.64 -20.69
CA GLU A 161 3.99 -22.47 -19.49
C GLU A 161 3.09 -21.85 -18.41
N ASP A 162 1.99 -22.52 -18.11
CA ASP A 162 1.18 -22.23 -16.92
C ASP A 162 1.97 -22.58 -15.65
N GLY A 163 1.78 -21.81 -14.59
CA GLY A 163 2.42 -22.12 -13.31
C GLY A 163 2.47 -20.97 -12.32
N LYS A 164 2.88 -21.31 -11.10
CA LYS A 164 3.05 -20.36 -10.00
C LYS A 164 4.50 -19.91 -9.89
N ILE A 165 4.69 -18.60 -9.96
CA ILE A 165 6.02 -17.97 -9.92
C ILE A 165 6.13 -17.15 -8.65
N LEU A 166 7.22 -17.36 -7.90
CA LEU A 166 7.62 -16.46 -6.81
C LEU A 166 8.70 -15.52 -7.36
N VAL A 167 8.42 -14.23 -7.34
CA VAL A 167 9.38 -13.17 -7.66
C VAL A 167 9.93 -12.63 -6.36
N PHE A 168 11.26 -12.73 -6.19
CA PHE A 168 12.01 -12.25 -5.04
C PHE A 168 12.88 -11.08 -5.51
N ASP A 169 12.45 -9.86 -5.19
CA ASP A 169 13.09 -8.63 -5.63
C ASP A 169 13.80 -7.94 -4.45
N LEU A 170 15.13 -8.01 -4.44
CA LEU A 170 15.98 -7.32 -3.49
C LEU A 170 16.79 -6.26 -4.21
N GLY A 171 16.27 -5.05 -4.22
CA GLY A 171 16.88 -3.89 -4.84
C GLY A 171 17.95 -3.21 -3.98
N GLY A 172 18.26 -1.94 -4.29
CA GLY A 172 19.18 -1.13 -3.49
C GLY A 172 18.57 -0.63 -2.18
N GLY A 173 17.26 -0.39 -2.15
CA GLY A 173 16.58 0.23 -1.01
C GLY A 173 15.35 -0.50 -0.51
N THR A 174 14.79 -1.40 -1.30
CA THR A 174 13.52 -2.11 -1.02
C THR A 174 13.68 -3.60 -1.26
N PHE A 175 12.85 -4.36 -0.55
CA PHE A 175 12.66 -5.80 -0.74
C PHE A 175 11.18 -6.08 -0.98
N ASP A 176 10.85 -6.75 -2.07
CA ASP A 176 9.51 -7.21 -2.39
C ASP A 176 9.51 -8.70 -2.74
N VAL A 177 8.46 -9.38 -2.32
CA VAL A 177 8.17 -10.74 -2.75
C VAL A 177 6.73 -10.81 -3.23
N SER A 178 6.51 -11.31 -4.44
CA SER A 178 5.20 -11.51 -5.00
C SER A 178 5.05 -12.92 -5.56
N ILE A 179 3.87 -13.48 -5.38
CA ILE A 179 3.49 -14.77 -5.94
C ILE A 179 2.46 -14.51 -7.02
N LEU A 180 2.74 -14.99 -8.22
CA LEU A 180 1.87 -14.84 -9.38
C LEU A 180 1.49 -16.20 -9.93
N GLU A 181 0.29 -16.30 -10.46
CA GLU A 181 -0.17 -17.39 -11.29
C GLU A 181 -0.19 -16.95 -12.76
N LEU A 182 0.42 -17.73 -13.60
CA LEU A 182 0.46 -17.53 -15.05
C LEU A 182 -0.36 -18.62 -15.72
N GLY A 183 -1.25 -18.22 -16.64
CA GLY A 183 -2.05 -19.15 -17.42
C GLY A 183 -2.81 -18.44 -18.53
N ASP A 184 -2.83 -18.99 -19.74
CA ASP A 184 -3.57 -18.48 -20.90
C ASP A 184 -3.31 -16.97 -21.20
N GLY A 185 -2.08 -16.48 -21.01
CA GLY A 185 -1.72 -15.06 -21.19
C GLY A 185 -2.17 -14.15 -20.03
N VAL A 186 -2.74 -14.68 -18.96
CA VAL A 186 -3.12 -13.93 -17.76
C VAL A 186 -2.00 -14.03 -16.71
N PHE A 187 -1.60 -12.89 -16.17
CA PHE A 187 -0.68 -12.76 -15.05
C PHE A 187 -1.46 -12.25 -13.85
N GLU A 188 -1.78 -13.12 -12.94
CA GLU A 188 -2.55 -12.79 -11.72
C GLU A 188 -1.64 -12.81 -10.50
N VAL A 189 -1.58 -11.69 -9.77
CA VAL A 189 -0.89 -11.63 -8.49
C VAL A 189 -1.80 -12.25 -7.43
N LEU A 190 -1.31 -13.30 -6.77
CA LEU A 190 -2.03 -14.00 -5.69
C LEU A 190 -1.77 -13.33 -4.33
N ALA A 191 -0.53 -12.97 -4.07
CA ALA A 191 -0.14 -12.27 -2.85
C ALA A 191 1.15 -11.48 -3.05
N THR A 192 1.31 -10.42 -2.25
CA THR A 192 2.55 -9.65 -2.18
C THR A 192 2.87 -9.30 -0.73
N SER A 193 4.17 -9.25 -0.41
CA SER A 193 4.69 -8.79 0.87
C SER A 193 6.07 -8.16 0.65
N GLY A 194 6.59 -7.40 1.62
CA GLY A 194 7.88 -6.76 1.40
C GLY A 194 8.37 -5.91 2.56
N ASN A 195 9.46 -5.18 2.31
CA ASN A 195 10.05 -4.20 3.22
C ASN A 195 10.67 -3.06 2.42
N ASN A 196 10.09 -1.85 2.50
CA ASN A 196 10.55 -0.66 1.75
C ASN A 196 11.83 -0.03 2.31
N HIS A 197 12.40 -0.59 3.37
CA HIS A 197 13.63 -0.14 4.03
C HIS A 197 14.65 -1.27 4.20
N LEU A 198 14.61 -2.26 3.32
CA LEU A 198 15.57 -3.36 3.27
C LEU A 198 16.12 -3.48 1.86
N GLY A 199 17.43 -3.26 1.69
CA GLY A 199 18.06 -3.36 0.38
C GLY A 199 19.58 -3.26 0.44
N GLY A 200 20.22 -3.20 -0.71
CA GLY A 200 21.67 -3.15 -0.86
C GLY A 200 22.37 -2.05 -0.07
N ASP A 201 21.71 -0.90 0.10
CA ASP A 201 22.23 0.23 0.91
C ASP A 201 22.43 -0.17 2.39
N ASP A 202 21.57 -1.07 2.92
CA ASP A 202 21.66 -1.54 4.30
C ASP A 202 22.86 -2.51 4.45
N PHE A 203 23.11 -3.34 3.43
CA PHE A 203 24.32 -4.18 3.37
C PHE A 203 25.59 -3.33 3.30
N ASP A 204 25.59 -2.26 2.49
CA ASP A 204 26.70 -1.32 2.43
C ASP A 204 26.94 -0.64 3.77
N GLN A 205 25.89 -0.23 4.47
CA GLN A 205 25.99 0.38 5.79
C GLN A 205 26.64 -0.55 6.82
N ARG A 206 26.38 -1.88 6.75
CA ARG A 206 27.07 -2.87 7.62
C ARG A 206 28.58 -2.91 7.37
N ILE A 207 28.98 -2.85 6.10
CA ILE A 207 30.42 -2.78 5.72
C ILE A 207 31.01 -1.45 6.19
N MET A 208 30.35 -0.32 5.95
CA MET A 208 30.80 1.00 6.41
C MET A 208 31.05 1.02 7.92
N ASN A 209 30.08 0.57 8.70
CA ASN A 209 30.20 0.51 10.16
C ASN A 209 31.39 -0.35 10.59
N TYR A 210 31.57 -1.50 9.96
CA TYR A 210 32.73 -2.36 10.21
C TYR A 210 34.06 -1.66 9.90
N LEU A 211 34.18 -0.96 8.76
CA LEU A 211 35.37 -0.23 8.38
C LEU A 211 35.68 0.94 9.34
N ILE A 212 34.65 1.66 9.79
CA ILE A 212 34.80 2.73 10.79
C ILE A 212 35.31 2.17 12.12
N GLU A 213 34.77 1.03 12.57
CA GLU A 213 35.19 0.39 13.80
C GLU A 213 36.64 -0.12 13.72
N GLU A 214 37.04 -0.77 12.62
CA GLU A 214 38.41 -1.26 12.43
C GLU A 214 39.40 -0.09 12.36
N PHE A 215 39.09 0.99 11.62
CA PHE A 215 39.90 2.18 11.57
C PHE A 215 40.05 2.86 12.94
N LYS A 216 38.96 2.94 13.70
CA LYS A 216 38.97 3.49 15.07
C LYS A 216 39.79 2.66 16.05
N LYS A 217 39.79 1.32 15.91
CA LYS A 217 40.65 0.43 16.72
C LYS A 217 42.11 0.63 16.43
N GLU A 218 42.49 0.87 15.16
CA GLU A 218 43.85 1.03 14.73
C GLU A 218 44.41 2.42 15.02
N THR A 219 43.62 3.47 14.74
CA THR A 219 44.10 4.87 14.75
C THR A 219 43.59 5.70 15.92
N GLY A 220 42.54 5.25 16.61
CA GLY A 220 41.78 6.03 17.60
C GLY A 220 40.86 7.10 17.01
N ILE A 221 40.81 7.26 15.69
CA ILE A 221 40.00 8.28 15.00
C ILE A 221 38.64 7.70 14.58
N ASP A 222 37.58 8.45 14.86
CA ASP A 222 36.22 8.11 14.47
C ASP A 222 35.86 8.86 13.17
N LEU A 223 35.57 8.10 12.10
CA LEU A 223 35.23 8.63 10.79
C LEU A 223 33.74 8.93 10.62
N SER A 224 32.88 8.60 11.58
CA SER A 224 31.42 8.70 11.45
C SER A 224 30.89 10.12 11.22
N ASN A 225 31.66 11.15 11.58
CA ASN A 225 31.29 12.55 11.40
C ASN A 225 32.03 13.26 10.25
N ASP A 226 32.88 12.55 9.51
CA ASP A 226 33.58 13.08 8.35
C ASP A 226 32.81 12.77 7.06
N LYS A 227 32.08 13.74 6.54
CA LYS A 227 31.24 13.58 5.34
C LYS A 227 32.01 13.16 4.08
N LEU A 228 33.30 13.58 3.94
CA LEU A 228 34.13 13.17 2.81
C LEU A 228 34.58 11.73 2.96
N ALA A 229 34.94 11.34 4.19
CA ALA A 229 35.27 9.95 4.51
C ALA A 229 34.03 9.05 4.34
N ASP A 230 32.88 9.49 4.81
CA ASP A 230 31.61 8.75 4.71
C ASP A 230 31.26 8.39 3.27
N GLN A 231 31.32 9.34 2.34
CA GLN A 231 31.04 9.08 0.93
C GLN A 231 32.05 8.12 0.30
N ARG A 232 33.34 8.23 0.66
CA ARG A 232 34.39 7.31 0.17
C ARG A 232 34.22 5.91 0.75
N LEU A 233 33.82 5.80 2.02
CA LEU A 233 33.48 4.54 2.67
C LEU A 233 32.27 3.89 2.00
N LYS A 234 31.25 4.66 1.65
CA LYS A 234 30.05 4.17 0.98
C LYS A 234 30.37 3.56 -0.40
N GLU A 235 31.15 4.27 -1.21
CA GLU A 235 31.56 3.75 -2.52
C GLU A 235 32.43 2.49 -2.41
N ALA A 236 33.34 2.46 -1.43
CA ALA A 236 34.18 1.31 -1.18
C ALA A 236 33.39 0.12 -0.66
N ALA A 237 32.37 0.36 0.19
CA ALA A 237 31.48 -0.68 0.70
C ALA A 237 30.61 -1.28 -0.42
N GLU A 238 29.98 -0.46 -1.26
CA GLU A 238 29.21 -0.90 -2.44
C GLU A 238 30.09 -1.77 -3.36
N LYS A 239 31.31 -1.28 -3.67
CA LYS A 239 32.27 -2.02 -4.49
C LYS A 239 32.66 -3.36 -3.86
N ALA A 240 32.97 -3.37 -2.56
CA ALA A 240 33.33 -4.60 -1.84
C ALA A 240 32.19 -5.61 -1.82
N LYS A 241 30.93 -5.16 -1.58
CA LYS A 241 29.72 -6.01 -1.66
C LYS A 241 29.61 -6.67 -3.04
N ILE A 242 29.77 -5.90 -4.11
CA ILE A 242 29.71 -6.43 -5.49
C ILE A 242 30.83 -7.44 -5.73
N GLU A 243 32.07 -7.15 -5.36
CA GLU A 243 33.21 -8.04 -5.54
C GLU A 243 33.05 -9.33 -4.74
N LEU A 244 32.60 -9.25 -3.48
CA LEU A 244 32.38 -10.41 -2.61
C LEU A 244 31.24 -11.33 -3.11
N SER A 245 30.39 -10.87 -4.00
CA SER A 245 29.44 -11.76 -4.68
C SER A 245 30.13 -12.76 -5.64
N GLY A 246 31.32 -12.40 -6.16
CA GLY A 246 32.11 -13.24 -7.07
C GLY A 246 33.34 -13.90 -6.44
N VAL A 247 33.99 -13.23 -5.44
CA VAL A 247 35.24 -13.70 -4.85
C VAL A 247 35.12 -13.95 -3.34
N ALA A 248 36.05 -14.71 -2.77
CA ALA A 248 36.03 -15.06 -1.34
C ALA A 248 36.55 -13.94 -0.42
N SER A 249 37.36 -13.01 -0.94
CA SER A 249 37.88 -11.87 -0.19
C SER A 249 38.19 -10.71 -1.13
N THR A 250 38.13 -9.47 -0.61
CA THR A 250 38.54 -8.26 -1.30
C THR A 250 39.32 -7.35 -0.37
N ASN A 251 40.22 -6.55 -0.93
CA ASN A 251 40.96 -5.53 -0.18
C ASN A 251 40.36 -4.15 -0.41
N ILE A 252 40.02 -3.48 0.68
CA ILE A 252 39.47 -2.12 0.71
C ILE A 252 40.59 -1.20 1.12
N ASN A 253 41.14 -0.47 0.14
CA ASN A 253 42.26 0.48 0.35
C ASN A 253 41.80 1.91 0.01
N LEU A 254 41.75 2.76 1.05
CA LEU A 254 41.37 4.18 0.95
C LEU A 254 42.52 5.05 1.46
N PRO A 255 43.48 5.41 0.58
CA PRO A 255 44.59 6.27 0.95
C PRO A 255 44.06 7.67 1.27
N PHE A 256 44.70 8.31 2.26
CA PHE A 256 44.37 9.69 2.69
C PHE A 256 42.89 9.84 3.07
N ILE A 257 42.34 8.89 3.85
CA ILE A 257 40.92 8.91 4.27
C ILE A 257 40.65 10.09 5.22
N THR A 258 41.62 10.39 6.08
CA THR A 258 41.64 11.55 6.99
C THR A 258 43.06 11.92 7.36
N ALA A 259 43.26 12.93 8.23
CA ALA A 259 44.55 13.31 8.76
C ALA A 259 44.46 13.79 10.21
N ASP A 260 45.51 13.59 10.99
CA ASP A 260 45.67 14.14 12.34
C ASP A 260 46.99 14.92 12.48
N ALA A 261 47.35 15.28 13.71
CA ALA A 261 48.60 16.02 13.99
C ALA A 261 49.88 15.24 13.59
N THR A 262 49.78 13.93 13.40
CA THR A 262 50.91 13.06 12.99
C THR A 262 51.00 12.86 11.48
N GLY A 263 50.01 13.39 10.73
CA GLY A 263 49.97 13.32 9.27
C GLY A 263 48.75 12.57 8.71
N PRO A 264 48.78 12.27 7.41
CA PRO A 264 47.68 11.58 6.75
C PRO A 264 47.51 10.14 7.26
N LYS A 265 46.26 9.70 7.31
CA LYS A 265 45.86 8.33 7.69
C LYS A 265 45.23 7.61 6.51
N HIS A 266 45.45 6.32 6.45
CA HIS A 266 44.99 5.45 5.36
C HIS A 266 44.19 4.32 5.97
N LEU A 267 43.13 3.90 5.29
CA LEU A 267 42.37 2.68 5.64
C LEU A 267 42.80 1.58 4.67
N ASP A 268 43.25 0.45 5.20
CA ASP A 268 43.61 -0.74 4.43
C ASP A 268 43.09 -1.99 5.16
N VAL A 269 41.94 -2.51 4.70
CA VAL A 269 41.25 -3.62 5.35
C VAL A 269 40.93 -4.71 4.33
N THR A 270 41.29 -5.95 4.63
CA THR A 270 40.84 -7.11 3.87
C THR A 270 39.53 -7.61 4.44
N LEU A 271 38.47 -7.57 3.64
CA LEU A 271 37.15 -8.11 4.00
C LEU A 271 36.93 -9.45 3.30
N THR A 272 36.59 -10.48 4.09
CA THR A 272 36.25 -11.80 3.55
C THR A 272 34.74 -11.91 3.37
N ARG A 273 34.28 -12.77 2.43
CA ARG A 273 32.84 -13.10 2.27
C ARG A 273 32.25 -13.65 3.57
N ALA A 274 32.98 -14.53 4.28
CA ALA A 274 32.50 -15.08 5.56
C ALA A 274 32.24 -13.98 6.60
N LYS A 275 33.10 -12.94 6.66
CA LYS A 275 32.87 -11.78 7.55
C LYS A 275 31.72 -10.92 7.07
N PHE A 276 31.59 -10.70 5.77
CA PHE A 276 30.44 -10.01 5.19
C PHE A 276 29.11 -10.73 5.49
N ASP A 277 29.09 -12.06 5.31
CA ASP A 277 27.90 -12.88 5.63
C ASP A 277 27.54 -12.81 7.12
N GLU A 278 28.55 -12.79 8.02
CA GLU A 278 28.34 -12.59 9.46
C GLU A 278 27.71 -11.22 9.76
N LEU A 279 28.23 -10.14 9.17
CA LEU A 279 27.77 -8.76 9.37
C LEU A 279 26.36 -8.51 8.86
N THR A 280 25.89 -9.32 7.90
CA THR A 280 24.62 -9.10 7.17
C THR A 280 23.62 -10.23 7.38
N ALA A 281 23.89 -11.18 8.28
CA ALA A 281 23.05 -12.35 8.50
C ALA A 281 21.60 -11.98 8.88
N ASP A 282 21.42 -10.95 9.69
CA ASP A 282 20.11 -10.43 10.10
C ASP A 282 19.33 -9.83 8.93
N LEU A 283 20.01 -9.12 8.01
CA LEU A 283 19.40 -8.56 6.80
C LEU A 283 18.93 -9.67 5.85
N VAL A 284 19.73 -10.71 5.68
CA VAL A 284 19.33 -11.91 4.91
C VAL A 284 18.13 -12.58 5.55
N GLN A 285 18.14 -12.76 6.88
CA GLN A 285 17.00 -13.35 7.59
C GLN A 285 15.74 -12.50 7.47
N ALA A 286 15.86 -11.18 7.46
CA ALA A 286 14.73 -10.25 7.32
C ALA A 286 13.99 -10.38 5.97
N THR A 287 14.60 -11.00 4.94
CA THR A 287 13.91 -11.30 3.66
C THR A 287 13.01 -12.54 3.76
N ILE A 288 13.26 -13.42 4.68
CA ILE A 288 12.57 -14.73 4.77
C ILE A 288 11.18 -14.59 5.38
N GLU A 289 11.00 -13.70 6.36
CA GLU A 289 9.70 -13.50 7.01
C GLU A 289 8.63 -12.98 6.02
N PRO A 290 8.85 -11.91 5.22
CA PRO A 290 7.90 -11.50 4.18
C PRO A 290 7.65 -12.60 3.13
N THR A 291 8.67 -13.41 2.81
CA THR A 291 8.52 -14.54 1.87
C THR A 291 7.53 -15.57 2.41
N ARG A 292 7.68 -15.97 3.68
CA ARG A 292 6.73 -16.89 4.33
C ARG A 292 5.33 -16.30 4.41
N LYS A 293 5.24 -15.01 4.68
CA LYS A 293 3.96 -14.30 4.74
C LYS A 293 3.24 -14.31 3.39
N ALA A 294 3.94 -13.98 2.30
CA ALA A 294 3.35 -14.04 0.96
C ALA A 294 2.85 -15.46 0.62
N MET A 295 3.63 -16.50 1.00
CA MET A 295 3.22 -17.90 0.84
C MET A 295 1.95 -18.23 1.63
N SER A 296 1.88 -17.78 2.88
CA SER A 296 0.71 -17.97 3.74
C SER A 296 -0.52 -17.21 3.23
N ASP A 297 -0.34 -15.97 2.77
CA ASP A 297 -1.43 -15.14 2.24
C ASP A 297 -2.01 -15.71 0.94
N ALA A 298 -1.19 -16.40 0.13
CA ALA A 298 -1.61 -17.12 -1.06
C ALA A 298 -2.15 -18.53 -0.79
N ASP A 299 -2.15 -19.00 0.46
CA ASP A 299 -2.47 -20.39 0.87
C ASP A 299 -1.65 -21.45 0.09
N LEU A 300 -0.35 -21.19 -0.10
CA LEU A 300 0.56 -22.03 -0.86
C LEU A 300 1.69 -22.59 0.01
N LYS A 301 2.17 -23.78 -0.38
CA LYS A 301 3.38 -24.42 0.17
C LYS A 301 4.54 -24.25 -0.81
N ALA A 302 5.77 -24.42 -0.33
CA ALA A 302 6.97 -24.36 -1.18
C ALA A 302 6.93 -25.33 -2.37
N SER A 303 6.23 -26.48 -2.26
CA SER A 303 6.01 -27.43 -3.35
C SER A 303 5.18 -26.86 -4.49
N ASP A 304 4.30 -25.93 -4.20
CA ASP A 304 3.30 -25.40 -5.14
C ASP A 304 3.86 -24.28 -6.02
N ILE A 305 5.05 -23.77 -5.68
CA ILE A 305 5.78 -22.80 -6.50
C ILE A 305 6.55 -23.54 -7.60
N ASP A 306 6.35 -23.18 -8.86
CA ASP A 306 7.04 -23.80 -9.98
C ASP A 306 8.39 -23.17 -10.26
N LYS A 307 8.49 -21.86 -10.19
CA LYS A 307 9.70 -21.07 -10.49
C LYS A 307 9.96 -20.01 -9.43
N VAL A 308 11.23 -19.70 -9.23
CA VAL A 308 11.68 -18.59 -8.38
C VAL A 308 12.50 -17.64 -9.24
N LEU A 309 12.04 -16.40 -9.39
CA LEU A 309 12.76 -15.35 -10.11
C LEU A 309 13.48 -14.45 -9.11
N LEU A 310 14.76 -14.21 -9.34
CA LEU A 310 15.56 -13.25 -8.59
C LEU A 310 15.69 -11.95 -9.38
N VAL A 311 15.27 -10.86 -8.74
CA VAL A 311 15.23 -9.51 -9.29
C VAL A 311 15.97 -8.57 -8.35
N GLY A 312 16.52 -7.48 -8.89
CA GLY A 312 17.33 -6.53 -8.13
C GLY A 312 18.78 -6.99 -7.93
N GLY A 313 19.70 -6.04 -8.00
CA GLY A 313 21.14 -6.32 -7.97
C GLY A 313 21.64 -7.02 -6.71
N SER A 314 20.96 -6.80 -5.56
CA SER A 314 21.34 -7.40 -4.26
C SER A 314 21.02 -8.88 -4.16
N THR A 315 20.18 -9.43 -5.05
CA THR A 315 19.97 -10.90 -5.17
C THR A 315 21.19 -11.65 -5.68
N ARG A 316 22.21 -10.95 -6.17
CA ARG A 316 23.49 -11.54 -6.56
C ARG A 316 24.34 -11.98 -5.36
N ILE A 317 24.01 -11.53 -4.15
CA ILE A 317 24.68 -11.92 -2.89
C ILE A 317 24.46 -13.41 -2.64
N PRO A 318 25.54 -14.24 -2.54
CA PRO A 318 25.41 -15.68 -2.40
C PRO A 318 24.58 -16.11 -1.18
N ALA A 319 24.74 -15.44 -0.03
CA ALA A 319 23.98 -15.73 1.18
C ALA A 319 22.47 -15.55 0.98
N VAL A 320 22.03 -14.57 0.17
CA VAL A 320 20.62 -14.35 -0.18
C VAL A 320 20.11 -15.50 -1.04
N GLN A 321 20.85 -15.90 -2.08
CA GLN A 321 20.47 -17.02 -2.96
C GLN A 321 20.34 -18.34 -2.18
N GLU A 322 21.28 -18.62 -1.29
CA GLU A 322 21.24 -19.82 -0.47
C GLU A 322 20.10 -19.80 0.55
N ALA A 323 19.74 -18.61 1.09
CA ALA A 323 18.63 -18.48 2.02
C ALA A 323 17.30 -18.81 1.35
N ILE A 324 17.02 -18.23 0.17
CA ILE A 324 15.76 -18.49 -0.55
C ILE A 324 15.70 -19.93 -1.09
N LYS A 325 16.81 -20.46 -1.58
CA LYS A 325 16.90 -21.85 -1.99
C LYS A 325 16.59 -22.82 -0.84
N ARG A 326 17.13 -22.56 0.34
CA ARG A 326 16.86 -23.36 1.54
C ARG A 326 15.41 -23.26 1.99
N GLU A 327 14.81 -22.07 1.90
CA GLU A 327 13.41 -21.82 2.29
C GLU A 327 12.42 -22.54 1.37
N LEU A 328 12.63 -22.46 0.06
CA LEU A 328 11.71 -23.02 -0.94
C LEU A 328 12.10 -24.40 -1.47
N GLY A 329 13.33 -24.87 -1.19
CA GLY A 329 13.84 -26.14 -1.71
C GLY A 329 14.04 -26.17 -3.23
N LYS A 330 14.09 -24.99 -3.89
CA LYS A 330 14.18 -24.83 -5.33
C LYS A 330 15.35 -23.93 -5.74
N GLU A 331 16.00 -24.24 -6.87
CA GLU A 331 17.01 -23.36 -7.46
C GLU A 331 16.32 -22.16 -8.12
N PRO A 332 16.76 -20.94 -7.81
CA PRO A 332 16.29 -19.75 -8.51
C PRO A 332 16.64 -19.79 -10.01
N THR A 333 15.73 -19.29 -10.83
CA THR A 333 15.91 -19.18 -12.28
C THR A 333 16.96 -18.12 -12.62
N LYS A 334 17.92 -18.47 -13.49
CA LYS A 334 19.04 -17.60 -13.89
C LYS A 334 18.87 -16.94 -15.27
N ASN A 335 17.72 -17.13 -15.90
CA ASN A 335 17.48 -16.74 -17.32
C ASN A 335 17.03 -15.27 -17.47
N VAL A 336 16.93 -14.51 -16.39
CA VAL A 336 16.50 -13.11 -16.40
C VAL A 336 17.64 -12.25 -15.86
N ASN A 337 17.94 -11.15 -16.56
CA ASN A 337 18.88 -10.16 -16.02
C ASN A 337 18.19 -9.35 -14.93
N PRO A 338 18.59 -9.48 -13.66
CA PRO A 338 17.91 -8.85 -12.53
C PRO A 338 17.96 -7.31 -12.54
N ASP A 339 18.84 -6.71 -13.35
CA ASP A 339 19.00 -5.26 -13.46
C ASP A 339 18.17 -4.64 -14.61
N GLU A 340 17.58 -5.46 -15.49
CA GLU A 340 16.91 -5.01 -16.72
C GLU A 340 15.47 -5.51 -16.86
N CYS A 341 15.14 -6.66 -16.25
CA CYS A 341 13.86 -7.33 -16.46
C CYS A 341 12.66 -6.47 -16.08
N VAL A 342 12.80 -5.63 -15.07
CA VAL A 342 11.74 -4.73 -14.61
C VAL A 342 11.41 -3.68 -15.70
N ALA A 343 12.42 -3.06 -16.29
CA ALA A 343 12.22 -2.12 -17.39
C ALA A 343 11.67 -2.80 -18.66
N ILE A 344 12.12 -4.01 -18.94
CA ILE A 344 11.61 -4.85 -20.05
C ILE A 344 10.11 -5.11 -19.85
N GLY A 345 9.70 -5.56 -18.66
CA GLY A 345 8.28 -5.81 -18.36
C GLY A 345 7.43 -4.53 -18.40
N ALA A 346 7.98 -3.40 -17.97
CA ALA A 346 7.31 -2.10 -18.10
C ALA A 346 7.12 -1.70 -19.58
N ALA A 347 8.10 -1.97 -20.44
CA ALA A 347 7.99 -1.73 -21.90
C ALA A 347 6.94 -2.66 -22.54
N ILE A 348 6.89 -3.95 -22.17
CA ILE A 348 5.85 -4.88 -22.60
C ILE A 348 4.46 -4.37 -22.21
N GLN A 349 4.29 -3.91 -20.95
CA GLN A 349 3.04 -3.33 -20.49
C GLN A 349 2.68 -2.07 -21.29
N GLY A 350 3.66 -1.23 -21.63
CA GLY A 350 3.47 -0.11 -22.56
C GLY A 350 2.95 -0.55 -23.91
N GLY A 351 3.53 -1.61 -24.49
CA GLY A 351 3.08 -2.23 -25.74
C GLY A 351 1.65 -2.78 -25.65
N VAL A 352 1.27 -3.38 -24.52
CA VAL A 352 -0.12 -3.84 -24.26
C VAL A 352 -1.09 -2.65 -24.29
N LEU A 353 -0.75 -1.56 -23.60
CA LEU A 353 -1.63 -0.38 -23.51
C LEU A 353 -1.87 0.32 -24.85
N VAL A 354 -0.91 0.29 -25.76
CA VAL A 354 -1.04 0.87 -27.11
C VAL A 354 -1.43 -0.16 -28.19
N GLY A 355 -1.63 -1.44 -27.81
CA GLY A 355 -2.09 -2.50 -28.70
C GLY A 355 -0.99 -3.09 -29.60
N GLU A 356 0.29 -2.85 -29.32
CA GLU A 356 1.44 -3.49 -30.00
C GLU A 356 1.62 -4.94 -29.51
N VAL A 357 1.35 -5.22 -28.24
CA VAL A 357 1.33 -6.55 -27.63
C VAL A 357 -0.11 -6.96 -27.39
N LYS A 358 -0.49 -8.16 -27.80
CA LYS A 358 -1.83 -8.72 -27.65
C LYS A 358 -1.80 -9.95 -26.76
N ASP A 359 -2.97 -10.32 -26.27
CA ASP A 359 -3.21 -11.56 -25.51
C ASP A 359 -2.44 -11.63 -24.17
N VAL A 360 -2.14 -10.48 -23.58
CA VAL A 360 -1.56 -10.35 -22.23
C VAL A 360 -2.49 -9.54 -21.34
N LEU A 361 -2.91 -10.11 -20.21
CA LEU A 361 -3.71 -9.45 -19.19
C LEU A 361 -2.97 -9.50 -17.85
N LEU A 362 -2.81 -8.35 -17.23
CA LEU A 362 -2.19 -8.20 -15.92
C LEU A 362 -3.22 -7.83 -14.88
N LEU A 363 -3.32 -8.63 -13.83
CA LEU A 363 -4.16 -8.41 -12.64
C LEU A 363 -3.25 -8.28 -11.42
N ASP A 364 -3.25 -7.11 -10.80
CA ASP A 364 -2.48 -6.79 -9.59
C ASP A 364 -3.37 -6.76 -8.35
N VAL A 365 -2.82 -6.61 -7.15
CA VAL A 365 -3.57 -6.63 -5.89
C VAL A 365 -3.22 -5.45 -4.98
N THR A 366 -4.17 -5.07 -4.12
CA THR A 366 -3.90 -4.09 -3.05
C THR A 366 -3.14 -4.75 -1.88
N PRO A 367 -2.07 -4.13 -1.35
CA PRO A 367 -1.23 -4.77 -0.33
C PRO A 367 -1.84 -4.78 1.07
N LEU A 368 -2.78 -3.87 1.36
CA LEU A 368 -3.42 -3.70 2.66
C LEU A 368 -4.92 -3.46 2.53
N SER A 369 -5.67 -3.82 3.57
CA SER A 369 -7.11 -3.56 3.67
C SER A 369 -7.41 -2.06 3.77
N LEU A 370 -8.52 -1.65 3.17
CA LEU A 370 -9.01 -0.27 3.14
C LEU A 370 -10.43 -0.21 3.70
N GLY A 371 -10.72 0.85 4.43
CA GLY A 371 -12.04 1.04 5.02
C GLY A 371 -12.18 2.38 5.72
N ILE A 372 -13.19 2.50 6.57
CA ILE A 372 -13.50 3.71 7.33
C ILE A 372 -13.66 3.45 8.82
N GLU A 373 -13.50 4.51 9.61
CA GLU A 373 -13.91 4.51 11.01
C GLU A 373 -15.43 4.52 11.12
N THR A 374 -15.98 3.64 11.97
CA THR A 374 -17.39 3.60 12.32
C THR A 374 -17.61 3.80 13.80
N MET A 375 -18.87 3.76 14.25
CA MET A 375 -19.24 4.05 15.63
C MET A 375 -18.45 3.20 16.63
N GLY A 376 -17.90 3.87 17.65
CA GLY A 376 -17.05 3.25 18.65
C GLY A 376 -15.57 3.16 18.28
N GLY A 377 -15.14 3.85 17.21
CA GLY A 377 -13.74 3.81 16.75
C GLY A 377 -13.35 2.50 16.07
N VAL A 378 -14.33 1.74 15.58
CA VAL A 378 -14.11 0.46 14.87
C VAL A 378 -13.66 0.74 13.44
N PHE A 379 -12.68 -0.01 12.95
CA PHE A 379 -12.30 -0.03 11.55
C PHE A 379 -13.22 -1.01 10.78
N THR A 380 -14.06 -0.47 9.92
CA THR A 380 -14.91 -1.28 9.03
C THR A 380 -14.23 -1.41 7.67
N ARG A 381 -13.77 -2.62 7.35
CA ARG A 381 -13.13 -2.94 6.08
C ARG A 381 -14.16 -2.94 4.95
N ILE A 382 -13.80 -2.33 3.82
CA ILE A 382 -14.61 -2.31 2.59
C ILE A 382 -13.87 -3.08 1.48
N ILE A 383 -12.54 -2.93 1.41
CA ILE A 383 -11.68 -3.70 0.51
C ILE A 383 -10.66 -4.43 1.36
N ASP A 384 -10.59 -5.75 1.22
CA ASP A 384 -9.61 -6.59 1.90
C ASP A 384 -8.25 -6.55 1.19
N ARG A 385 -7.16 -6.77 1.94
CA ARG A 385 -5.82 -6.96 1.36
C ARG A 385 -5.82 -8.09 0.33
N ASN A 386 -4.92 -8.02 -0.63
CA ASN A 386 -4.82 -8.95 -1.76
C ASN A 386 -6.10 -9.01 -2.63
N THR A 387 -6.96 -7.98 -2.57
CA THR A 387 -8.04 -7.84 -3.56
C THR A 387 -7.46 -7.39 -4.89
N THR A 388 -7.82 -8.09 -5.96
CA THR A 388 -7.41 -7.77 -7.35
C THR A 388 -7.85 -6.37 -7.74
N ILE A 389 -6.97 -5.61 -8.40
CA ILE A 389 -7.20 -4.25 -8.89
C ILE A 389 -7.11 -4.20 -10.42
N PRO A 390 -7.87 -3.29 -11.10
CA PRO A 390 -8.75 -2.28 -10.52
C PRO A 390 -10.01 -2.88 -9.87
N THR A 391 -10.50 -2.24 -8.81
CA THR A 391 -11.72 -2.69 -8.11
C THR A 391 -12.51 -1.52 -7.56
N SER A 392 -13.82 -1.69 -7.43
CA SER A 392 -14.72 -0.73 -6.81
C SER A 392 -15.68 -1.47 -5.89
N LYS A 393 -15.70 -1.09 -4.60
CA LYS A 393 -16.63 -1.65 -3.61
C LYS A 393 -17.31 -0.54 -2.84
N SER A 394 -18.60 -0.73 -2.59
CA SER A 394 -19.43 0.21 -1.83
C SER A 394 -20.08 -0.48 -0.64
N GLN A 395 -20.29 0.30 0.42
CA GLN A 395 -21.10 -0.13 1.57
C GLN A 395 -21.94 1.05 2.06
N VAL A 396 -23.17 0.75 2.48
CA VAL A 396 -24.11 1.75 3.01
C VAL A 396 -23.98 1.82 4.52
N PHE A 397 -23.80 3.05 5.02
CA PHE A 397 -23.72 3.42 6.42
C PHE A 397 -24.85 4.39 6.78
N SER A 398 -24.98 4.73 8.05
CA SER A 398 -25.98 5.68 8.51
C SER A 398 -25.44 6.64 9.57
N THR A 399 -26.25 7.61 9.98
CA THR A 399 -25.91 8.57 11.02
C THR A 399 -25.91 7.94 12.42
N ALA A 400 -25.02 8.36 13.29
CA ALA A 400 -24.87 7.89 14.67
C ALA A 400 -25.75 8.67 15.66
N ALA A 401 -26.21 9.87 15.28
CA ALA A 401 -27.02 10.75 16.13
C ALA A 401 -28.26 11.27 15.38
N ASP A 402 -29.30 11.64 16.15
CA ASP A 402 -30.50 12.29 15.61
C ASP A 402 -30.18 13.66 15.05
N ASN A 403 -30.80 14.00 13.91
CA ASN A 403 -30.66 15.28 13.23
C ASN A 403 -29.22 15.66 12.90
N GLN A 404 -28.35 14.68 12.67
CA GLN A 404 -26.96 14.88 12.29
C GLN A 404 -26.88 15.48 10.88
N PRO A 405 -26.35 16.73 10.72
CA PRO A 405 -26.38 17.44 9.43
C PRO A 405 -25.22 17.07 8.50
N SER A 406 -24.20 16.36 9.04
CA SER A 406 -22.99 15.95 8.31
C SER A 406 -22.40 14.67 8.89
N VAL A 407 -21.64 13.95 8.10
CA VAL A 407 -20.83 12.81 8.53
C VAL A 407 -19.36 13.05 8.18
N ASP A 408 -18.46 12.76 9.12
CA ASP A 408 -17.02 12.74 8.88
C ASP A 408 -16.62 11.35 8.38
N ILE A 409 -16.04 11.29 7.19
CA ILE A 409 -15.53 10.06 6.60
C ILE A 409 -14.03 10.00 6.86
N HIS A 410 -13.64 9.18 7.83
CA HIS A 410 -12.25 8.91 8.18
C HIS A 410 -11.76 7.68 7.44
N VAL A 411 -10.96 7.90 6.40
CA VAL A 411 -10.42 6.85 5.52
C VAL A 411 -9.17 6.25 6.14
N LEU A 412 -9.13 4.93 6.23
CA LEU A 412 -8.10 4.17 6.93
C LEU A 412 -7.54 3.04 6.06
N GLN A 413 -6.28 2.70 6.33
CA GLN A 413 -5.58 1.57 5.75
C GLN A 413 -4.89 0.75 6.85
N GLY A 414 -5.03 -0.58 6.84
CA GLY A 414 -4.37 -1.47 7.78
C GLY A 414 -5.19 -2.71 8.11
N GLU A 415 -4.74 -3.47 9.12
CA GLU A 415 -5.32 -4.78 9.46
C GLU A 415 -5.90 -4.85 10.88
N ARG A 416 -5.79 -3.77 11.68
CA ARG A 416 -6.30 -3.73 13.06
C ARG A 416 -7.81 -3.45 13.07
N GLU A 417 -8.49 -3.94 14.11
CA GLU A 417 -9.94 -3.78 14.28
C GLU A 417 -10.37 -2.36 14.70
N PHE A 418 -9.44 -1.58 15.26
CA PHE A 418 -9.73 -0.22 15.72
C PHE A 418 -9.08 0.85 14.83
N ALA A 419 -9.82 1.94 14.60
CA ALA A 419 -9.38 3.05 13.76
C ALA A 419 -8.07 3.68 14.23
N ALA A 420 -7.89 3.82 15.56
CA ALA A 420 -6.70 4.43 16.17
C ALA A 420 -5.41 3.65 15.90
N ASP A 421 -5.52 2.36 15.61
CA ASP A 421 -4.41 1.45 15.37
C ASP A 421 -4.11 1.24 13.87
N ASN A 422 -4.87 1.92 13.00
CA ASN A 422 -4.70 1.88 11.55
C ASN A 422 -4.22 3.25 11.03
N LYS A 423 -3.70 3.25 9.82
CA LYS A 423 -3.22 4.48 9.18
C LYS A 423 -4.35 5.30 8.62
N THR A 424 -4.39 6.58 9.00
CA THR A 424 -5.23 7.58 8.36
C THR A 424 -4.69 7.90 6.96
N LEU A 425 -5.50 7.66 5.93
CA LEU A 425 -5.22 8.10 4.57
C LEU A 425 -5.80 9.49 4.29
N GLY A 426 -6.91 9.83 4.94
CA GLY A 426 -7.54 11.13 4.79
C GLY A 426 -8.84 11.25 5.57
N ARG A 427 -9.36 12.48 5.64
CA ARG A 427 -10.68 12.79 6.23
C ARG A 427 -11.40 13.79 5.36
N PHE A 428 -12.71 13.63 5.23
CA PHE A 428 -13.57 14.60 4.55
C PHE A 428 -14.99 14.52 5.09
N ASN A 429 -15.73 15.63 5.00
CA ASN A 429 -17.10 15.73 5.48
C ASN A 429 -18.11 15.66 4.33
N LEU A 430 -19.16 14.88 4.51
CA LEU A 430 -20.36 14.94 3.69
C LEU A 430 -21.41 15.78 4.45
N ASP A 431 -21.67 16.99 3.95
CA ASP A 431 -22.58 17.95 4.55
C ASP A 431 -23.95 17.97 3.89
N GLY A 432 -24.94 18.52 4.64
CA GLY A 432 -26.28 18.79 4.13
C GLY A 432 -27.16 17.54 4.07
N ILE A 433 -26.95 16.64 5.02
CA ILE A 433 -27.84 15.51 5.31
C ILE A 433 -29.11 16.10 5.93
N PRO A 434 -30.33 15.72 5.45
CA PRO A 434 -31.58 16.18 6.05
C PRO A 434 -31.72 15.74 7.50
N ALA A 435 -32.34 16.60 8.31
CA ALA A 435 -32.66 16.26 9.68
C ALA A 435 -33.58 15.04 9.73
N ALA A 436 -33.08 13.94 10.33
CA ALA A 436 -33.77 12.68 10.46
C ALA A 436 -33.29 11.96 11.72
N PRO A 437 -34.09 11.00 12.26
CA PRO A 437 -33.60 10.13 13.32
C PRO A 437 -32.33 9.37 12.91
N ARG A 438 -31.47 9.05 13.89
CA ARG A 438 -30.28 8.22 13.66
C ARG A 438 -30.67 6.89 12.96
N GLY A 439 -29.83 6.42 12.08
CA GLY A 439 -30.07 5.16 11.33
C GLY A 439 -30.98 5.31 10.10
N VAL A 440 -31.64 6.47 9.90
CA VAL A 440 -32.52 6.71 8.73
C VAL A 440 -31.77 7.18 7.49
N PRO A 441 -30.86 8.18 7.57
CA PRO A 441 -30.06 8.58 6.40
C PRO A 441 -29.20 7.42 5.91
N GLN A 442 -29.15 7.23 4.58
CA GLN A 442 -28.33 6.19 3.95
C GLN A 442 -27.16 6.84 3.22
N ILE A 443 -25.97 6.58 3.71
CA ILE A 443 -24.73 7.15 3.19
C ILE A 443 -23.92 6.01 2.57
N GLU A 444 -23.86 5.99 1.25
CA GLU A 444 -23.03 5.05 0.50
C GLU A 444 -21.59 5.55 0.46
N VAL A 445 -20.68 4.74 0.98
CA VAL A 445 -19.24 4.99 0.88
C VAL A 445 -18.66 4.01 -0.14
N THR A 446 -18.06 4.55 -1.20
CA THR A 446 -17.44 3.79 -2.28
C THR A 446 -15.94 3.99 -2.25
N PHE A 447 -15.21 2.88 -2.26
CA PHE A 447 -13.77 2.83 -2.51
C PHE A 447 -13.55 2.36 -3.94
N ASP A 448 -12.82 3.13 -4.71
CA ASP A 448 -12.47 2.87 -6.09
C ASP A 448 -10.95 2.89 -6.22
N ILE A 449 -10.36 1.74 -6.54
CA ILE A 449 -8.91 1.60 -6.76
C ILE A 449 -8.69 1.47 -8.26
N ASP A 450 -7.93 2.38 -8.82
CA ASP A 450 -7.59 2.36 -10.25
C ASP A 450 -6.52 1.28 -10.57
N ALA A 451 -6.22 1.11 -11.86
CA ALA A 451 -5.20 0.16 -12.30
C ALA A 451 -3.77 0.53 -11.85
N ASN A 452 -3.54 1.73 -11.34
CA ASN A 452 -2.27 2.19 -10.77
C ASN A 452 -2.19 1.92 -9.27
N GLY A 453 -3.27 1.41 -8.66
CA GLY A 453 -3.39 1.22 -7.21
C GLY A 453 -3.70 2.51 -6.46
N ILE A 454 -4.15 3.57 -7.14
CA ILE A 454 -4.51 4.85 -6.52
C ILE A 454 -5.94 4.79 -6.02
N VAL A 455 -6.13 5.16 -4.75
CA VAL A 455 -7.41 5.05 -4.04
C VAL A 455 -8.21 6.35 -4.16
N HIS A 456 -9.45 6.21 -4.60
CA HIS A 456 -10.46 7.26 -4.60
C HIS A 456 -11.59 6.87 -3.66
N VAL A 457 -11.97 7.75 -2.75
CA VAL A 457 -13.09 7.48 -1.83
C VAL A 457 -14.18 8.51 -2.05
N LYS A 458 -15.41 8.02 -2.17
CA LYS A 458 -16.60 8.83 -2.37
C LYS A 458 -17.63 8.48 -1.31
N ALA A 459 -18.25 9.51 -0.72
CA ALA A 459 -19.42 9.37 0.13
C ALA A 459 -20.61 10.07 -0.51
N LYS A 460 -21.76 9.40 -0.55
CA LYS A 460 -22.98 9.89 -1.17
C LYS A 460 -24.18 9.66 -0.26
N ASP A 461 -24.93 10.69 0.04
CA ASP A 461 -26.25 10.57 0.65
C ASP A 461 -27.28 10.13 -0.41
N LEU A 462 -27.83 8.94 -0.25
CA LEU A 462 -28.78 8.36 -1.19
C LEU A 462 -30.11 9.10 -1.22
N GLY A 463 -30.49 9.79 -0.13
CA GLY A 463 -31.71 10.58 -0.04
C GLY A 463 -31.65 11.89 -0.84
N THR A 464 -30.55 12.64 -0.68
CA THR A 464 -30.38 13.95 -1.34
C THR A 464 -29.56 13.90 -2.63
N GLN A 465 -28.90 12.78 -2.91
CA GLN A 465 -27.93 12.58 -4.00
C GLN A 465 -26.69 13.48 -3.88
N LYS A 466 -26.48 14.15 -2.75
CA LYS A 466 -25.26 14.92 -2.49
C LYS A 466 -24.09 13.97 -2.32
N GLU A 467 -22.98 14.31 -2.92
CA GLU A 467 -21.74 13.52 -2.79
C GLU A 467 -20.54 14.39 -2.50
N GLN A 468 -19.58 13.82 -1.81
CA GLN A 468 -18.22 14.34 -1.62
C GLN A 468 -17.24 13.21 -1.92
N LYS A 469 -16.08 13.60 -2.45
CA LYS A 469 -15.02 12.66 -2.78
C LYS A 469 -13.66 13.19 -2.37
N ILE A 470 -12.77 12.26 -2.06
CA ILE A 470 -11.35 12.54 -1.87
C ILE A 470 -10.55 11.58 -2.77
N THR A 471 -9.53 12.11 -3.41
CA THR A 471 -8.45 11.30 -3.95
C THR A 471 -7.36 11.30 -2.91
N ILE A 472 -6.87 10.13 -2.53
CA ILE A 472 -5.80 10.04 -1.54
C ILE A 472 -4.53 10.58 -2.19
N THR A 473 -4.23 11.84 -1.91
CA THR A 473 -3.02 12.54 -2.35
C THR A 473 -2.17 12.83 -1.14
N SER A 474 -1.07 12.18 -1.06
CA SER A 474 -0.08 12.14 -0.01
C SER A 474 0.12 13.33 0.92
N SER A 475 -0.12 13.15 2.20
CA SER A 475 0.69 13.73 3.28
C SER A 475 1.03 12.70 4.37
N SER A 476 0.71 11.42 4.13
CA SER A 476 0.70 10.39 5.17
C SER A 476 1.25 9.03 4.72
N GLY A 477 2.31 9.00 3.89
CA GLY A 477 2.96 7.75 3.50
C GLY A 477 3.40 6.94 4.72
N LEU A 478 2.95 5.67 4.81
CA LEU A 478 3.46 4.72 5.80
C LEU A 478 4.92 4.40 5.52
N GLN A 479 5.77 4.47 6.55
CA GLN A 479 7.07 3.82 6.51
C GLN A 479 6.87 2.30 6.59
N GLN A 480 7.73 1.52 5.93
CA GLN A 480 7.57 0.05 5.89
C GLN A 480 7.57 -0.58 7.28
N GLU A 481 8.44 -0.11 8.17
CA GLU A 481 8.45 -0.54 9.57
C GLU A 481 7.10 -0.33 10.26
N GLU A 482 6.36 0.69 9.85
CA GLU A 482 5.03 0.98 10.33
C GLU A 482 4.01 -0.02 9.76
N ILE A 483 4.12 -0.40 8.48
CA ILE A 483 3.27 -1.42 7.85
C ILE A 483 3.51 -2.79 8.49
N ASP A 484 4.76 -3.22 8.60
CA ASP A 484 5.12 -4.51 9.21
C ASP A 484 4.74 -4.57 10.68
N ARG A 485 4.93 -3.45 11.41
CA ARG A 485 4.46 -3.32 12.78
C ARG A 485 2.93 -3.46 12.84
N MET A 486 2.19 -2.76 11.99
CA MET A 486 0.72 -2.83 11.95
C MET A 486 0.22 -4.23 11.69
N VAL A 487 0.84 -4.97 10.78
CA VAL A 487 0.45 -6.35 10.49
C VAL A 487 0.80 -7.28 11.66
N LYS A 488 2.02 -7.20 12.21
CA LYS A 488 2.42 -7.99 13.39
C LYS A 488 1.60 -7.68 14.63
N GLU A 489 1.33 -6.41 14.88
CA GLU A 489 0.46 -5.96 15.97
C GLU A 489 -0.98 -6.44 15.76
N ALA A 490 -1.48 -6.43 14.51
CA ALA A 490 -2.80 -6.98 14.19
C ALA A 490 -2.88 -8.49 14.50
N GLU A 491 -1.87 -9.27 14.08
CA GLU A 491 -1.83 -10.70 14.37
C GLU A 491 -1.66 -10.98 15.88
N ALA A 492 -0.78 -10.25 16.56
CA ALA A 492 -0.54 -10.41 17.99
C ALA A 492 -1.75 -10.05 18.87
N HIS A 493 -2.55 -9.07 18.42
CA HIS A 493 -3.71 -8.56 19.15
C HIS A 493 -5.06 -9.04 18.60
N ALA A 494 -5.08 -9.87 17.54
CA ALA A 494 -6.29 -10.29 16.85
C ALA A 494 -7.37 -10.87 17.80
N ALA A 495 -6.98 -11.69 18.77
CA ALA A 495 -7.90 -12.28 19.74
C ALA A 495 -8.44 -11.23 20.74
N GLU A 496 -7.59 -10.30 21.19
CA GLU A 496 -7.95 -9.23 22.12
C GLU A 496 -8.84 -8.19 21.42
N ASP A 497 -8.47 -7.78 20.21
CA ASP A 497 -9.22 -6.82 19.41
C ASP A 497 -10.60 -7.36 19.07
N LYS A 498 -10.68 -8.65 18.68
CA LYS A 498 -11.94 -9.33 18.42
C LYS A 498 -12.86 -9.35 19.65
N ALA A 499 -12.32 -9.69 20.83
CA ALA A 499 -13.09 -9.69 22.07
C ALA A 499 -13.60 -8.27 22.41
N LYS A 500 -12.75 -7.24 22.30
CA LYS A 500 -13.15 -5.85 22.53
C LYS A 500 -14.21 -5.38 21.53
N LYS A 501 -14.10 -5.76 20.26
CA LYS A 501 -15.10 -5.46 19.23
C LYS A 501 -16.45 -6.12 19.55
N GLU A 502 -16.45 -7.41 19.92
CA GLU A 502 -17.67 -8.11 20.33
C GLU A 502 -18.35 -7.43 21.53
N GLU A 503 -17.57 -6.98 22.53
CA GLU A 503 -18.10 -6.20 23.66
C GLU A 503 -18.71 -4.88 23.22
N LEU A 504 -18.06 -4.18 22.29
CA LEU A 504 -18.53 -2.90 21.77
C LEU A 504 -19.81 -3.07 20.93
N ASP A 505 -19.86 -4.12 20.09
CA ASP A 505 -21.04 -4.43 19.31
C ASP A 505 -22.26 -4.74 20.21
N VAL A 506 -22.06 -5.47 21.32
CA VAL A 506 -23.11 -5.71 22.32
C VAL A 506 -23.62 -4.40 22.92
N LYS A 507 -22.72 -3.46 23.29
CA LYS A 507 -23.11 -2.15 23.82
C LYS A 507 -23.87 -1.31 22.78
N ASN A 508 -23.36 -1.25 21.55
CA ASN A 508 -23.99 -0.50 20.45
C ASN A 508 -25.40 -1.03 20.11
N ASN A 509 -25.57 -2.36 20.11
CA ASN A 509 -26.88 -2.99 19.91
C ASN A 509 -27.83 -2.68 21.05
N ALA A 510 -27.37 -2.74 22.30
CA ALA A 510 -28.17 -2.40 23.48
C ALA A 510 -28.61 -0.94 23.46
N ASP A 511 -27.74 0.01 23.12
CA ASP A 511 -28.09 1.42 22.94
C ASP A 511 -29.14 1.62 21.84
N SER A 512 -29.03 0.86 20.75
CA SER A 512 -30.02 0.91 19.67
C SER A 512 -31.38 0.40 20.12
N LEU A 513 -31.43 -0.69 20.91
CA LEU A 513 -32.66 -1.21 21.49
C LEU A 513 -33.32 -0.23 22.48
N VAL A 514 -32.52 0.42 23.33
CA VAL A 514 -33.01 1.48 24.23
C VAL A 514 -33.64 2.63 23.45
N TYR A 515 -32.98 3.10 22.40
CA TYR A 515 -33.50 4.16 21.53
C TYR A 515 -34.80 3.75 20.84
N GLN A 516 -34.88 2.53 20.31
CA GLN A 516 -36.12 2.00 19.70
C GLN A 516 -37.26 1.91 20.71
N ALA A 517 -36.98 1.47 21.95
CA ALA A 517 -37.98 1.40 23.02
C ALA A 517 -38.48 2.80 23.42
N GLU A 518 -37.58 3.80 23.57
CA GLU A 518 -37.97 5.18 23.85
C GLU A 518 -38.86 5.77 22.77
N LYS A 519 -38.51 5.53 21.51
CA LYS A 519 -39.31 5.98 20.38
C LYS A 519 -40.70 5.32 20.36
N ALA A 520 -40.75 4.01 20.52
CA ALA A 520 -42.04 3.26 20.54
C ALA A 520 -42.95 3.70 21.70
N LEU A 521 -42.39 3.90 22.89
CA LEU A 521 -43.14 4.41 24.05
C LEU A 521 -43.71 5.82 23.80
N LYS A 522 -42.93 6.70 23.17
CA LYS A 522 -43.35 8.06 22.82
C LYS A 522 -44.46 8.05 21.73
N ASP A 523 -44.32 7.24 20.69
CA ASP A 523 -45.26 7.18 19.58
C ASP A 523 -46.63 6.59 19.98
N LEU A 524 -46.64 5.77 21.03
CA LEU A 524 -47.86 5.13 21.59
C LEU A 524 -48.39 5.81 22.84
N GLU A 525 -47.84 6.95 23.26
CA GLU A 525 -48.30 7.70 24.43
C GLU A 525 -49.79 8.00 24.36
N GLY A 526 -50.59 7.46 25.34
CA GLY A 526 -52.03 7.58 25.38
C GLY A 526 -52.81 6.67 24.42
N LYS A 527 -52.18 5.78 23.64
CA LYS A 527 -52.85 4.90 22.66
C LYS A 527 -52.49 3.42 22.83
N GLY A 528 -51.42 3.09 23.54
CA GLY A 528 -50.95 1.72 23.74
C GLY A 528 -51.52 1.02 24.96
N ASP A 529 -51.28 -0.31 25.04
CA ASP A 529 -51.60 -1.09 26.24
C ASP A 529 -50.71 -0.64 27.40
N ALA A 530 -51.33 -0.07 28.44
CA ALA A 530 -50.63 0.50 29.59
C ALA A 530 -49.75 -0.53 30.34
N ALA A 531 -50.13 -1.82 30.35
CA ALA A 531 -49.39 -2.87 31.02
C ALA A 531 -48.12 -3.21 30.22
N LEU A 532 -48.23 -3.32 28.88
CA LEU A 532 -47.13 -3.61 28.00
C LEU A 532 -46.14 -2.41 27.91
N MET A 533 -46.67 -1.19 27.88
CA MET A 533 -45.82 0.03 27.91
C MET A 533 -45.00 0.10 29.20
N LYS A 534 -45.58 -0.25 30.33
CA LYS A 534 -44.88 -0.31 31.62
C LYS A 534 -43.79 -1.39 31.63
N GLU A 535 -44.07 -2.56 31.06
CA GLU A 535 -43.11 -3.66 30.92
C GLU A 535 -41.89 -3.24 30.05
N VAL A 536 -42.17 -2.59 28.92
CA VAL A 536 -41.08 -2.04 28.03
C VAL A 536 -40.28 -0.96 28.75
N GLU A 537 -40.95 -0.08 29.51
CA GLU A 537 -40.27 1.00 30.26
C GLU A 537 -39.36 0.44 31.35
N GLU A 538 -39.82 -0.54 32.13
CA GLU A 538 -39.04 -1.20 33.18
C GLU A 538 -37.84 -1.97 32.59
N ALA A 539 -38.07 -2.71 31.49
CA ALA A 539 -37.01 -3.44 30.80
C ALA A 539 -35.95 -2.48 30.18
N LYS A 540 -36.39 -1.38 29.55
CA LYS A 540 -35.51 -0.32 29.00
C LYS A 540 -34.65 0.33 30.09
N ASP A 541 -35.27 0.70 31.24
CA ASP A 541 -34.54 1.35 32.34
C ASP A 541 -33.54 0.39 32.99
N LYS A 542 -33.84 -0.92 32.99
CA LYS A 542 -32.94 -1.94 33.46
C LYS A 542 -31.74 -2.08 32.52
N LEU A 543 -32.01 -2.15 31.21
CA LEU A 543 -30.93 -2.21 30.18
C LEU A 543 -30.02 -0.97 30.23
N LYS A 544 -30.58 0.24 30.41
CA LYS A 544 -29.79 1.46 30.61
C LYS A 544 -28.81 1.33 31.77
N LYS A 545 -29.26 0.82 32.91
CA LYS A 545 -28.39 0.61 34.08
C LYS A 545 -27.30 -0.42 33.82
N SER A 546 -27.60 -1.46 33.06
CA SER A 546 -26.63 -2.48 32.67
C SER A 546 -25.59 -1.91 31.72
N ILE A 547 -25.97 -1.04 30.77
CA ILE A 547 -25.06 -0.30 29.89
C ILE A 547 -24.14 0.61 30.71
N GLU A 548 -24.68 1.38 31.67
CA GLU A 548 -23.90 2.25 32.57
C GLU A 548 -22.92 1.46 33.44
N SER A 549 -23.30 0.25 33.90
CA SER A 549 -22.42 -0.63 34.67
C SER A 549 -21.28 -1.23 33.86
N GLY A 550 -21.46 -1.34 32.53
CA GLY A 550 -20.47 -1.91 31.61
C GLY A 550 -20.36 -3.45 31.66
N ASN A 551 -21.20 -4.15 32.41
CA ASN A 551 -21.18 -5.62 32.49
C ASN A 551 -21.84 -6.23 31.25
N ILE A 552 -21.04 -6.86 30.39
CA ILE A 552 -21.47 -7.41 29.09
C ILE A 552 -22.50 -8.52 29.21
N GLU A 553 -22.39 -9.39 30.26
CA GLU A 553 -23.37 -10.46 30.46
C GLU A 553 -24.75 -9.92 30.88
N ASP A 554 -24.76 -8.90 31.73
CA ASP A 554 -25.99 -8.23 32.14
C ASP A 554 -26.63 -7.48 30.95
N ILE A 555 -25.80 -6.81 30.14
CA ILE A 555 -26.26 -6.11 28.91
C ILE A 555 -26.92 -7.10 27.94
N LYS A 556 -26.31 -8.23 27.65
CA LYS A 556 -26.86 -9.26 26.78
C LYS A 556 -28.22 -9.77 27.29
N LYS A 557 -28.27 -10.15 28.59
CA LYS A 557 -29.47 -10.65 29.24
C LYS A 557 -30.60 -9.62 29.24
N ASP A 558 -30.32 -8.38 29.53
CA ASP A 558 -31.33 -7.33 29.61
C ASP A 558 -31.77 -6.85 28.21
N SER A 559 -30.90 -6.93 27.21
CA SER A 559 -31.23 -6.73 25.79
C SER A 559 -32.23 -7.77 25.30
N GLU A 560 -31.99 -9.06 25.60
CA GLU A 560 -32.95 -10.14 25.29
C GLU A 560 -34.28 -9.94 26.00
N ALA A 561 -34.27 -9.51 27.27
CA ALA A 561 -35.47 -9.25 28.04
C ALA A 561 -36.28 -8.08 27.49
N LEU A 562 -35.67 -7.07 26.88
CA LEU A 562 -36.35 -5.93 26.25
C LEU A 562 -36.90 -6.29 24.87
N THR A 563 -36.23 -7.17 24.13
CA THR A 563 -36.59 -7.50 22.73
C THR A 563 -38.00 -8.02 22.59
N ALA A 564 -38.43 -8.99 23.43
CA ALA A 564 -39.74 -9.62 23.33
C ALA A 564 -40.91 -8.65 23.59
N PRO A 565 -40.91 -7.82 24.69
CA PRO A 565 -41.97 -6.85 24.90
C PRO A 565 -41.94 -5.72 23.87
N LEU A 566 -40.77 -5.33 23.38
CA LEU A 566 -40.61 -4.30 22.33
C LEU A 566 -41.24 -4.76 21.00
N HIS A 567 -41.03 -6.02 20.60
CA HIS A 567 -41.69 -6.61 19.43
C HIS A 567 -43.22 -6.58 19.55
N LYS A 568 -43.76 -6.95 20.70
CA LYS A 568 -45.23 -6.89 20.93
C LYS A 568 -45.75 -5.46 20.84
N LEU A 569 -44.97 -4.48 21.33
CA LEU A 569 -45.31 -3.07 21.24
C LEU A 569 -45.30 -2.58 19.79
N ALA A 570 -44.30 -3.01 19.00
CA ALA A 570 -44.22 -2.72 17.57
C ALA A 570 -45.38 -3.31 16.77
N GLU A 571 -45.83 -4.54 17.08
CA GLU A 571 -47.02 -5.14 16.48
C GLU A 571 -48.29 -4.32 16.76
N GLN A 572 -48.44 -3.80 18.01
CA GLN A 572 -49.55 -2.90 18.34
C GLN A 572 -49.50 -1.58 17.58
N MET A 573 -48.30 -1.02 17.36
CA MET A 573 -48.12 0.16 16.49
C MET A 573 -48.58 -0.09 15.06
N TYR A 574 -48.21 -1.23 14.51
CA TYR A 574 -48.64 -1.63 13.15
C TYR A 574 -50.15 -1.81 13.05
N ALA A 575 -50.76 -2.49 14.03
CA ALA A 575 -52.20 -2.69 14.07
C ALA A 575 -52.98 -1.38 14.24
N ALA A 576 -52.47 -0.45 15.09
CA ALA A 576 -53.08 0.86 15.29
C ALA A 576 -52.95 1.75 14.02
N ALA A 577 -51.83 1.67 13.31
CA ALA A 577 -51.61 2.38 12.05
C ALA A 577 -52.54 1.86 10.94
N GLN A 578 -52.73 0.55 10.83
CA GLN A 578 -53.69 -0.05 9.90
C GLN A 578 -55.13 0.35 10.21
N GLN A 579 -55.54 0.36 11.50
CA GLN A 579 -56.86 0.82 11.90
C GLN A 579 -57.10 2.31 11.62
N ALA A 580 -56.08 3.14 11.80
CA ALA A 580 -56.15 4.58 11.48
C ALA A 580 -56.26 4.80 9.96
N GLN A 581 -55.61 4.00 9.14
CA GLN A 581 -55.75 4.05 7.67
C GLN A 581 -57.11 3.56 7.20
N GLN A 582 -57.67 2.51 7.82
CA GLN A 582 -59.03 2.04 7.52
C GLN A 582 -60.09 3.06 7.94
N ALA A 583 -59.95 3.69 9.12
CA ALA A 583 -60.88 4.73 9.57
C ALA A 583 -60.79 6.04 8.73
N ALA A 584 -59.62 6.35 8.20
CA ALA A 584 -59.45 7.46 7.24
C ALA A 584 -60.02 7.13 5.85
N GLY A 585 -60.04 5.83 5.46
CA GLY A 585 -60.62 5.36 4.21
C GLY A 585 -62.17 5.36 4.20
N GLU A 586 -62.83 5.21 5.37
CA GLU A 586 -64.31 5.27 5.47
C GLU A 586 -64.89 6.69 5.54
N ALA A 587 -64.05 7.69 5.90
CA ALA A 587 -64.46 9.11 5.92
C ALA A 587 -64.28 9.86 4.60
N GLY A 588 -63.76 9.22 3.57
CA GLY A 588 -63.36 9.82 2.29
C GLY A 588 -64.04 9.24 1.05
N ALA A 589 -65.19 8.62 1.14
CA ALA A 589 -65.94 8.15 -0.01
C ALA A 589 -66.86 9.25 -0.57
N ASP A 590 -66.29 10.28 -1.15
CA ASP A 590 -66.85 11.04 -2.29
C ASP A 590 -65.80 12.00 -2.88
N ASN A 591 -65.09 11.62 -3.91
CA ASN A 591 -64.76 12.29 -5.15
C ASN A 591 -63.57 11.64 -5.88
N SER A 592 -63.87 11.24 -7.07
CA SER A 592 -62.99 10.67 -8.08
C SER A 592 -61.75 11.47 -8.41
N ALA A 593 -60.57 10.80 -8.52
CA ALA A 593 -59.71 10.84 -9.72
C ALA A 593 -58.49 9.95 -9.54
N LYS A 594 -58.18 9.22 -10.60
CA LYS A 594 -57.08 8.26 -10.79
C LYS A 594 -55.69 8.86 -10.54
N SER A 595 -54.79 8.14 -9.91
CA SER A 595 -53.37 8.06 -10.30
C SER A 595 -52.69 6.82 -9.69
N ASP A 596 -51.82 6.23 -10.45
CA ASP A 596 -51.16 4.95 -10.45
C ASP A 596 -50.53 4.46 -9.14
N ASP A 597 -50.78 3.19 -8.87
CA ASP A 597 -50.04 2.30 -7.95
C ASP A 597 -48.65 2.01 -8.48
N ASN A 598 -47.65 2.15 -7.63
CA ASN A 598 -46.46 1.30 -7.60
C ASN A 598 -45.86 1.33 -6.19
N VAL A 599 -46.38 0.50 -5.31
CA VAL A 599 -45.69 0.10 -4.07
C VAL A 599 -45.10 -1.28 -4.34
N VAL A 600 -43.77 -1.35 -4.38
CA VAL A 600 -43.03 -2.62 -4.44
C VAL A 600 -42.76 -3.04 -3.00
N ASP A 601 -43.41 -4.11 -2.56
CA ASP A 601 -43.04 -4.85 -1.35
C ASP A 601 -41.63 -5.44 -1.51
N ALA A 602 -40.76 -5.09 -0.61
CA ALA A 602 -39.43 -5.70 -0.51
C ALA A 602 -39.52 -6.92 0.43
N ASP A 603 -39.69 -8.10 -0.15
CA ASP A 603 -39.53 -9.38 0.55
C ASP A 603 -38.05 -9.60 0.88
N TYR A 604 -37.74 -9.70 2.19
CA TYR A 604 -36.46 -10.11 2.70
C TYR A 604 -36.37 -11.63 2.79
N THR A 605 -35.67 -12.27 1.88
CA THR A 605 -35.25 -13.66 2.03
C THR A 605 -33.82 -13.72 2.57
N VAL A 606 -33.68 -14.23 3.79
CA VAL A 606 -32.40 -14.69 4.34
C VAL A 606 -31.98 -15.93 3.56
N VAL A 607 -30.87 -15.85 2.85
CA VAL A 607 -30.22 -17.00 2.22
C VAL A 607 -29.16 -17.53 3.19
N ASP A 608 -29.46 -18.67 3.82
CA ASP A 608 -28.47 -19.51 4.49
C ASP A 608 -27.61 -20.17 3.41
N ASP A 609 -26.34 -19.78 3.32
CA ASP A 609 -25.32 -20.52 2.57
C ASP A 609 -24.68 -21.58 3.48
N GLU A 610 -25.29 -22.75 3.54
CA GLU A 610 -24.58 -23.99 3.81
C GLU A 610 -24.57 -24.89 2.58
N LYS A 611 -23.35 -25.24 2.14
CA LYS A 611 -22.95 -26.33 1.24
C LYS A 611 -22.89 -26.02 -0.29
N LYS A 612 -21.73 -25.70 -0.80
CA LYS A 612 -20.89 -26.68 -1.55
C LYS A 612 -19.51 -26.10 -1.82
#